data_d89c5192ed5d77a234c703362f4c728a
#
_entry.id   d89c5192ed5d77a234c703362f4c728a
#
_cell.length_a   1.000
_cell.length_b   1.000
_cell.length_c   1.000
_cell.angle_alpha   90.00
_cell.angle_beta   90.00
_cell.angle_gamma   90.00
#
_symmetry.space_group_name_H-M   'P 1'
#
loop_
_entity.id
_entity.type
_entity.pdbx_description
1 polymer ?
#
loop_
_entity_poly.entity_id
_entity_poly.type
_entity_poly.pdbx_seq_one_letter_code
_entity_poly.pdbx_strand_id
1 'polypeptide(L)'
;MIIRSPAAESRESGAGKAAPLTFGRRCDIVPRVNSRAVQPVPSPAELWQLWHPLHAVLARCPRLREDHLRYLRKWSLIGPAVRTGGETFVSFSDLTVIRQVHAELERGSPFRAVLRSLQASREGQLRLDFWLEAEPAKIIHLARPPAPHPGRPQIDPAAAEEFFRAASALDDGDPRKQAAASRAYRRALEVDPCLVPAIINLANLHYSQEHLPEAEALYERAIGIDPSVFEAHFNMGNVYHDLGRLEEARAAYEAALRLNPDYAEAHFYLAVTLEKLGRSQQSRGHWRRYKELAPDGEWVQLASEFGE
;
A
#
# COMPACT_ATOMS: atom_id res chain seq x y z
N MET A 1 -15.47 3.77 -12.11
CA MET A 1 -15.29 3.29 -13.51
C MET A 1 -16.62 2.76 -13.99
N ILE A 2 -17.33 3.52 -14.80
CA ILE A 2 -18.58 3.06 -15.40
C ILE A 2 -18.23 2.48 -16.75
N ILE A 3 -18.47 1.19 -16.90
CA ILE A 3 -18.33 0.46 -18.16
C ILE A 3 -19.45 0.93 -19.09
N ARG A 4 -19.11 1.59 -20.19
CA ARG A 4 -20.00 1.74 -21.34
C ARG A 4 -19.70 0.59 -22.29
N SER A 5 -20.77 -0.15 -22.60
CA SER A 5 -20.81 -1.12 -23.68
C SER A 5 -20.61 -0.42 -25.05
N PRO A 6 -19.87 -1.00 -26.00
CA PRO A 6 -19.57 -0.37 -27.25
C PRO A 6 -20.69 -0.63 -28.27
N ALA A 7 -21.25 0.45 -28.85
CA ALA A 7 -21.85 0.37 -30.16
C ALA A 7 -20.82 0.83 -31.20
N ALA A 8 -20.70 0.04 -32.22
CA ALA A 8 -19.75 0.14 -33.32
C ALA A 8 -19.78 1.51 -34.04
N GLU A 9 -18.60 2.01 -34.41
CA GLU A 9 -18.30 2.29 -35.80
C GLU A 9 -16.85 2.72 -36.02
N SER A 10 -16.33 2.22 -37.07
CA SER A 10 -15.09 2.17 -37.80
C SER A 10 -14.26 3.45 -38.00
N ARG A 11 -12.92 3.21 -38.02
CA ARG A 11 -11.86 3.90 -38.81
C ARG A 11 -11.46 5.30 -38.37
N GLU A 12 -10.18 5.52 -37.96
CA GLU A 12 -8.99 5.61 -38.82
C GLU A 12 -7.71 5.70 -37.95
N SER A 13 -6.64 5.28 -38.56
CA SER A 13 -5.27 5.25 -38.10
C SER A 13 -4.71 6.58 -37.57
N GLY A 14 -4.09 6.54 -36.39
CA GLY A 14 -3.25 7.62 -35.91
C GLY A 14 -2.40 7.09 -34.76
N ALA A 15 -1.14 6.72 -35.08
CA ALA A 15 -0.15 6.31 -34.09
C ALA A 15 0.18 7.50 -33.18
N GLY A 16 -0.49 7.57 -32.05
CA GLY A 16 -0.18 8.44 -30.91
C GLY A 16 0.50 7.59 -29.86
N LYS A 17 1.81 7.77 -29.69
CA LYS A 17 2.61 7.18 -28.64
C LYS A 17 1.95 7.48 -27.29
N ALA A 18 1.45 6.44 -26.62
CA ALA A 18 1.11 6.51 -25.23
C ALA A 18 2.39 6.89 -24.46
N ALA A 19 2.36 8.05 -23.83
CA ALA A 19 3.41 8.43 -22.90
C ALA A 19 3.39 7.43 -21.74
N PRO A 20 4.55 6.93 -21.29
CA PRO A 20 4.60 6.10 -20.11
C PRO A 20 4.11 6.94 -18.94
N LEU A 21 3.17 6.38 -18.15
CA LEU A 21 2.87 6.86 -16.83
C LEU A 21 4.18 6.86 -16.04
N THR A 22 4.80 8.01 -15.94
CA THR A 22 5.97 8.20 -15.11
C THR A 22 5.53 8.02 -13.66
N PHE A 23 5.76 6.83 -13.13
CA PHE A 23 5.95 6.59 -11.71
C PHE A 23 7.17 7.41 -11.27
N GLY A 24 6.97 8.65 -11.05
CA GLY A 24 8.03 9.56 -10.73
C GLY A 24 7.64 10.46 -9.59
N ARG A 25 7.86 9.98 -8.38
CA ARG A 25 8.59 10.72 -7.34
C ARG A 25 8.68 9.82 -6.12
N ARG A 26 9.88 9.36 -5.88
CA ARG A 26 10.28 8.82 -4.58
C ARG A 26 9.90 9.83 -3.51
N CYS A 27 8.87 9.53 -2.73
CA CYS A 27 8.73 10.17 -1.44
C CYS A 27 9.89 9.67 -0.59
N ASP A 28 10.83 10.55 -0.28
CA ASP A 28 11.81 10.33 0.78
C ASP A 28 11.05 10.22 2.09
N ILE A 29 10.66 9.00 2.43
CA ILE A 29 9.96 8.70 3.67
C ILE A 29 11.01 8.66 4.77
N VAL A 30 11.10 9.75 5.50
CA VAL A 30 11.75 9.75 6.82
C VAL A 30 10.86 8.88 7.72
N PRO A 31 11.37 7.79 8.31
CA PRO A 31 10.57 6.96 9.20
C PRO A 31 10.13 7.83 10.39
N ARG A 32 8.81 8.02 10.54
CA ARG A 32 8.25 8.60 11.77
C ARG A 32 8.42 7.57 12.86
N VAL A 33 9.41 7.81 13.69
CA VAL A 33 9.66 7.10 14.93
C VAL A 33 8.51 7.42 15.88
N ASN A 34 7.82 6.36 16.33
CA ASN A 34 6.93 6.40 17.49
C ASN A 34 7.55 7.25 18.60
N SER A 35 6.78 8.06 19.32
CA SER A 35 7.16 9.08 20.31
C SER A 35 7.90 8.54 21.56
N ARG A 36 8.81 7.59 21.38
CA ARG A 36 9.90 7.32 22.30
C ARG A 36 11.12 8.07 21.77
N ALA A 37 11.46 9.18 22.42
CA ALA A 37 12.66 9.99 22.27
C ALA A 37 13.28 9.92 20.85
N VAL A 38 13.02 10.93 20.04
CA VAL A 38 13.71 11.14 18.75
C VAL A 38 15.20 11.08 19.04
N GLN A 39 15.84 9.94 18.79
CA GLN A 39 17.29 9.89 18.78
C GLN A 39 17.76 10.77 17.63
N PRO A 40 18.71 11.67 17.85
CA PRO A 40 19.24 12.51 16.81
C PRO A 40 19.72 11.62 15.65
N VAL A 41 19.44 12.00 14.42
CA VAL A 41 19.96 11.32 13.24
C VAL A 41 21.49 11.28 13.40
N PRO A 42 22.11 10.09 13.44
CA PRO A 42 23.54 9.99 13.69
C PRO A 42 24.33 10.74 12.62
N SER A 43 25.43 11.36 13.01
CA SER A 43 26.33 12.03 12.07
C SER A 43 26.88 11.05 11.03
N PRO A 44 27.28 11.49 9.83
CA PRO A 44 27.87 10.59 8.83
C PRO A 44 29.02 9.73 9.37
N ALA A 45 29.82 10.26 10.29
CA ALA A 45 30.94 9.54 10.92
C ALA A 45 30.46 8.43 11.87
N GLU A 46 29.39 8.67 12.63
CA GLU A 46 28.76 7.68 13.51
C GLU A 46 28.02 6.61 12.72
N LEU A 47 27.42 6.97 11.57
CA LEU A 47 26.78 6.00 10.67
C LEU A 47 27.78 4.93 10.19
N TRP A 48 29.00 5.32 9.82
CA TRP A 48 30.03 4.37 9.37
C TRP A 48 30.52 3.41 10.45
N GLN A 49 30.37 3.74 11.70
CA GLN A 49 30.76 2.85 12.83
C GLN A 49 29.71 1.81 13.19
N LEU A 50 28.42 2.16 13.10
CA LEU A 50 27.29 1.34 13.53
C LEU A 50 26.44 0.80 12.39
N TRP A 51 26.63 1.31 11.18
CA TRP A 51 25.82 1.05 10.01
C TRP A 51 26.67 0.68 8.80
N HIS A 52 26.15 -0.19 7.94
CA HIS A 52 26.83 -0.63 6.73
C HIS A 52 26.09 -0.15 5.49
N PRO A 53 26.78 0.39 4.49
CA PRO A 53 26.14 0.78 3.23
C PRO A 53 25.59 -0.44 2.52
N LEU A 54 24.35 -0.33 2.07
CA LEU A 54 23.59 -1.45 1.48
C LEU A 54 24.33 -2.06 0.28
N HIS A 55 24.92 -1.24 -0.59
CA HIS A 55 25.67 -1.70 -1.76
C HIS A 55 26.86 -2.61 -1.37
N ALA A 56 27.57 -2.29 -0.26
CA ALA A 56 28.69 -3.11 0.22
C ALA A 56 28.21 -4.44 0.83
N VAL A 57 27.01 -4.45 1.44
CA VAL A 57 26.39 -5.68 1.95
C VAL A 57 25.98 -6.57 0.79
N LEU A 58 25.31 -6.03 -0.22
CA LEU A 58 24.88 -6.79 -1.41
C LEU A 58 26.07 -7.32 -2.21
N ALA A 59 27.17 -6.55 -2.32
CA ALA A 59 28.39 -7.02 -2.98
C ALA A 59 29.02 -8.25 -2.31
N ARG A 60 28.87 -8.39 -0.96
CA ARG A 60 29.35 -9.53 -0.20
C ARG A 60 28.34 -10.68 -0.13
N CYS A 61 27.11 -10.45 -0.52
CA CYS A 61 25.99 -11.39 -0.45
C CYS A 61 25.32 -11.53 -1.82
N PRO A 62 25.98 -12.13 -2.85
CA PRO A 62 25.52 -12.10 -4.24
C PRO A 62 24.20 -12.83 -4.50
N ARG A 63 23.78 -13.75 -3.62
CA ARG A 63 22.48 -14.41 -3.68
C ARG A 63 21.35 -13.60 -3.08
N LEU A 64 21.69 -12.53 -2.35
CA LEU A 64 20.74 -11.66 -1.71
C LEU A 64 20.40 -10.49 -2.63
N ARG A 65 19.12 -10.24 -2.84
CA ARG A 65 18.60 -9.12 -3.64
C ARG A 65 18.06 -8.02 -2.72
N GLU A 66 17.90 -6.83 -3.26
CA GLU A 66 17.34 -5.69 -2.50
C GLU A 66 15.88 -5.93 -2.10
N ASP A 67 15.10 -6.62 -2.94
CA ASP A 67 13.72 -6.99 -2.61
C ASP A 67 13.63 -7.97 -1.45
N HIS A 68 14.57 -8.92 -1.31
CA HIS A 68 14.67 -9.78 -0.13
C HIS A 68 14.85 -8.95 1.15
N LEU A 69 15.72 -7.93 1.14
CA LEU A 69 15.92 -7.07 2.30
C LEU A 69 14.70 -6.22 2.61
N ARG A 70 14.01 -5.70 1.59
CA ARG A 70 12.74 -4.99 1.77
C ARG A 70 11.69 -5.90 2.38
N TYR A 71 11.63 -7.15 1.93
CA TYR A 71 10.69 -8.12 2.46
C TYR A 71 11.03 -8.54 3.91
N LEU A 72 12.31 -8.74 4.22
CA LEU A 72 12.75 -9.00 5.60
C LEU A 72 12.38 -7.85 6.56
N ARG A 73 12.43 -6.60 6.09
CA ARG A 73 11.93 -5.43 6.85
C ARG A 73 10.43 -5.49 7.05
N LYS A 74 9.67 -5.79 5.98
CA LYS A 74 8.21 -5.98 6.09
C LYS A 74 7.82 -7.05 7.11
N TRP A 75 8.68 -8.04 7.32
CA TRP A 75 8.48 -9.08 8.33
C TRP A 75 9.17 -8.75 9.67
N SER A 76 9.58 -7.52 9.85
CA SER A 76 10.30 -7.07 11.06
C SER A 76 11.45 -7.98 11.48
N LEU A 77 12.01 -8.74 10.54
CA LEU A 77 13.15 -9.61 10.74
C LEU A 77 14.47 -8.83 10.78
N ILE A 78 14.48 -7.66 10.13
CA ILE A 78 15.54 -6.65 10.19
C ILE A 78 14.92 -5.28 10.40
N GLY A 79 15.67 -4.37 11.02
CA GLY A 79 15.24 -3.02 11.33
C GLY A 79 15.10 -2.10 10.09
N PRO A 80 14.57 -0.88 10.28
CA PRO A 80 14.46 0.11 9.23
C PRO A 80 15.83 0.51 8.68
N ALA A 81 15.92 0.78 7.38
CA ALA A 81 17.13 1.31 6.78
C ALA A 81 17.21 2.83 6.96
N VAL A 82 18.39 3.34 7.20
CA VAL A 82 18.65 4.79 7.23
C VAL A 82 19.14 5.24 5.85
N ARG A 83 18.56 6.31 5.33
CA ARG A 83 19.01 6.95 4.09
C ARG A 83 19.65 8.29 4.39
N THR A 84 20.88 8.49 3.91
CA THR A 84 21.58 9.78 4.01
C THR A 84 22.54 9.94 2.83
N GLY A 85 22.66 11.15 2.29
CA GLY A 85 23.57 11.43 1.17
C GLY A 85 23.30 10.62 -0.11
N GLY A 86 22.05 10.15 -0.33
CA GLY A 86 21.71 9.29 -1.48
C GLY A 86 22.03 7.81 -1.27
N GLU A 87 22.67 7.44 -0.17
CA GLU A 87 22.98 6.05 0.18
C GLU A 87 22.01 5.48 1.24
N THR A 88 21.83 4.17 1.16
CA THR A 88 21.01 3.41 2.13
C THR A 88 21.94 2.59 3.02
N PHE A 89 21.70 2.62 4.33
CA PHE A 89 22.48 1.93 5.33
C PHE A 89 21.62 0.93 6.10
N VAL A 90 22.22 -0.20 6.48
CA VAL A 90 21.64 -1.22 7.35
C VAL A 90 22.41 -1.30 8.66
N SER A 91 21.72 -1.61 9.76
CA SER A 91 22.35 -1.67 11.07
C SER A 91 23.30 -2.86 11.21
N PHE A 92 24.26 -2.75 12.11
CA PHE A 92 25.18 -3.85 12.41
C PHE A 92 24.44 -5.08 12.97
N SER A 93 23.40 -4.87 13.78
CA SER A 93 22.57 -5.94 14.33
C SER A 93 21.86 -6.76 13.28
N ASP A 94 21.47 -6.13 12.16
CA ASP A 94 20.76 -6.80 11.06
C ASP A 94 21.68 -7.67 10.21
N LEU A 95 23.00 -7.41 10.23
CA LEU A 95 23.97 -8.19 9.45
C LEU A 95 23.98 -9.68 9.79
N THR A 96 23.68 -10.02 11.04
CA THR A 96 23.63 -11.43 11.47
C THR A 96 22.49 -12.15 10.73
N VAL A 97 21.30 -11.55 10.70
CA VAL A 97 20.14 -12.10 9.98
C VAL A 97 20.40 -12.11 8.48
N ILE A 98 20.97 -11.03 7.94
CA ILE A 98 21.29 -10.91 6.51
C ILE A 98 22.28 -12.00 6.08
N ARG A 99 23.34 -12.27 6.87
CA ARG A 99 24.30 -13.33 6.59
C ARG A 99 23.69 -14.71 6.71
N GLN A 100 22.81 -14.93 7.68
CA GLN A 100 22.08 -16.20 7.82
C GLN A 100 21.20 -16.46 6.61
N VAL A 101 20.43 -15.46 6.16
CA VAL A 101 19.61 -15.56 4.95
C VAL A 101 20.48 -15.88 3.74
N HIS A 102 21.59 -15.16 3.56
CA HIS A 102 22.50 -15.39 2.45
C HIS A 102 23.05 -16.82 2.43
N ALA A 103 23.52 -17.31 3.58
CA ALA A 103 24.06 -18.69 3.70
C ALA A 103 23.01 -19.76 3.34
N GLU A 104 21.75 -19.56 3.71
CA GLU A 104 20.66 -20.49 3.33
C GLU A 104 20.36 -20.42 1.83
N LEU A 105 20.36 -19.23 1.24
CA LEU A 105 20.18 -19.04 -0.20
C LEU A 105 21.36 -19.66 -1.00
N GLU A 106 22.59 -19.61 -0.47
CA GLU A 106 23.75 -20.28 -1.08
C GLU A 106 23.62 -21.80 -1.05
N ARG A 107 23.01 -22.37 -0.03
CA ARG A 107 22.68 -23.80 0.08
C ARG A 107 21.56 -24.23 -0.88
N GLY A 108 20.97 -23.30 -1.63
CA GLY A 108 19.87 -23.55 -2.54
C GLY A 108 18.49 -23.57 -1.89
N SER A 109 18.39 -23.15 -0.62
CA SER A 109 17.09 -23.03 0.05
C SER A 109 16.29 -21.90 -0.61
N PRO A 110 15.02 -22.11 -0.99
CA PRO A 110 14.19 -21.03 -1.51
C PRO A 110 13.94 -20.00 -0.41
N PHE A 111 13.95 -18.71 -0.76
CA PHE A 111 13.79 -17.60 0.18
C PHE A 111 12.59 -17.76 1.12
N ARG A 112 11.48 -18.28 0.59
CA ARG A 112 10.27 -18.57 1.38
C ARG A 112 10.52 -19.60 2.50
N ALA A 113 11.35 -20.62 2.28
CA ALA A 113 11.71 -21.59 3.32
C ALA A 113 12.59 -20.95 4.38
N VAL A 114 13.53 -20.10 3.96
CA VAL A 114 14.39 -19.32 4.85
C VAL A 114 13.56 -18.41 5.76
N LEU A 115 12.57 -17.70 5.22
CA LEU A 115 11.65 -16.88 6.00
C LEU A 115 10.92 -17.69 7.08
N ARG A 116 10.35 -18.86 6.72
CA ARG A 116 9.64 -19.70 7.69
C ARG A 116 10.58 -20.20 8.81
N SER A 117 11.81 -20.55 8.47
CA SER A 117 12.81 -20.97 9.45
C SER A 117 13.17 -19.84 10.42
N LEU A 118 13.38 -18.63 9.90
CA LEU A 118 13.65 -17.45 10.72
C LEU A 118 12.48 -17.09 11.64
N GLN A 119 11.25 -17.23 11.14
CA GLN A 119 10.05 -17.01 11.93
C GLN A 119 9.89 -18.05 13.04
N ALA A 120 10.10 -19.33 12.73
CA ALA A 120 10.04 -20.41 13.71
C ALA A 120 11.12 -20.27 14.80
N SER A 121 12.30 -19.73 14.45
CA SER A 121 13.42 -19.52 15.39
C SER A 121 13.18 -18.37 16.38
N ARG A 122 12.27 -17.46 16.08
CA ARG A 122 11.84 -16.39 16.99
C ARG A 122 10.66 -16.89 17.83
N GLU A 123 10.92 -17.75 18.79
CA GLU A 123 10.00 -18.25 19.81
C GLU A 123 8.59 -17.61 19.82
N GLY A 124 7.61 -18.27 19.19
CA GLY A 124 6.16 -18.24 19.50
C GLY A 124 5.40 -16.91 19.62
N GLN A 125 6.07 -15.78 19.58
CA GLN A 125 5.45 -14.46 19.68
C GLN A 125 5.99 -13.49 18.64
N LEU A 126 5.76 -13.82 17.38
CA LEU A 126 5.87 -12.83 16.32
C LEU A 126 4.60 -11.96 16.36
N ARG A 127 4.66 -10.84 17.07
CA ARG A 127 3.94 -9.67 16.61
C ARG A 127 4.57 -9.31 15.27
N LEU A 128 3.93 -9.77 14.23
CA LEU A 128 4.23 -9.35 12.87
C LEU A 128 3.73 -7.91 12.73
N ASP A 129 4.49 -6.96 13.26
CA ASP A 129 4.29 -5.54 12.97
C ASP A 129 4.72 -5.32 11.52
N PHE A 130 3.82 -5.66 10.63
CA PHE A 130 3.91 -5.32 9.23
C PHE A 130 3.48 -3.86 9.08
N TRP A 131 4.43 -2.99 9.05
CA TRP A 131 4.23 -1.69 8.46
C TRP A 131 4.23 -1.88 6.94
N LEU A 132 3.10 -2.31 6.42
CA LEU A 132 2.78 -2.16 5.03
C LEU A 132 2.40 -0.69 4.85
N GLU A 133 3.29 0.09 4.28
CA GLU A 133 2.94 1.39 3.73
C GLU A 133 2.09 1.13 2.48
N ALA A 134 0.82 0.78 2.72
CA ALA A 134 -0.14 0.70 1.64
C ALA A 134 -0.50 2.14 1.24
N GLU A 135 -0.20 2.53 0.02
CA GLU A 135 -0.82 3.73 -0.52
C GLU A 135 -2.30 3.42 -0.74
N PRO A 136 -3.20 4.12 -0.05
CA PRO A 136 -4.63 3.88 -0.21
C PRO A 136 -5.07 4.27 -1.62
N ALA A 137 -5.90 3.43 -2.23
CA ALA A 137 -6.47 3.71 -3.53
C ALA A 137 -7.32 4.99 -3.49
N LYS A 138 -7.02 5.94 -4.36
CA LYS A 138 -7.64 7.26 -4.40
C LYS A 138 -8.64 7.34 -5.54
N ILE A 139 -9.84 7.84 -5.25
CA ILE A 139 -10.83 8.15 -6.26
C ILE A 139 -10.65 9.60 -6.72
N ILE A 140 -10.42 9.79 -8.02
CA ILE A 140 -10.14 11.10 -8.62
C ILE A 140 -11.37 11.64 -9.39
N HIS A 141 -12.30 10.76 -9.80
CA HIS A 141 -13.45 11.14 -10.61
C HIS A 141 -14.78 10.94 -9.89
N LEU A 142 -15.65 11.95 -9.98
CA LEU A 142 -17.02 11.84 -9.52
C LEU A 142 -17.83 10.98 -10.48
N ALA A 143 -18.51 9.97 -9.95
CA ALA A 143 -19.64 9.37 -10.65
C ALA A 143 -20.81 10.36 -10.64
N ARG A 144 -21.64 10.35 -11.72
CA ARG A 144 -22.81 11.21 -11.83
C ARG A 144 -23.72 11.01 -10.61
N PRO A 145 -24.14 12.09 -9.94
CA PRO A 145 -24.97 11.98 -8.74
C PRO A 145 -26.30 11.29 -9.03
N PRO A 146 -26.85 10.49 -8.09
CA PRO A 146 -28.18 9.95 -8.21
C PRO A 146 -29.22 11.10 -8.28
N ALA A 147 -30.34 10.88 -8.98
CA ALA A 147 -31.40 11.85 -9.09
C ALA A 147 -31.93 12.30 -7.72
N PRO A 148 -32.26 13.59 -7.52
CA PRO A 148 -32.68 14.11 -6.23
C PRO A 148 -33.97 13.46 -5.75
N HIS A 149 -33.97 12.96 -4.49
CA HIS A 149 -35.16 12.46 -3.83
C HIS A 149 -35.99 13.63 -3.28
N PRO A 150 -37.32 13.72 -3.53
CA PRO A 150 -38.16 14.77 -2.95
C PRO A 150 -38.24 14.64 -1.42
N GLY A 151 -37.78 15.67 -0.69
CA GLY A 151 -37.86 15.75 0.77
C GLY A 151 -36.54 15.76 1.54
N ARG A 152 -35.38 15.66 0.87
CA ARG A 152 -34.05 15.91 1.50
C ARG A 152 -33.64 17.39 1.37
N PRO A 153 -32.80 17.91 2.28
CA PRO A 153 -32.19 19.23 2.08
C PRO A 153 -31.61 19.30 0.67
N GLN A 154 -31.83 20.42 -0.01
CA GLN A 154 -31.37 20.59 -1.38
C GLN A 154 -29.88 20.33 -1.47
N ILE A 155 -29.53 19.13 -1.95
CA ILE A 155 -28.14 18.79 -2.30
C ILE A 155 -27.84 19.61 -3.55
N ASP A 156 -26.83 20.44 -3.50
CA ASP A 156 -26.26 21.09 -4.68
C ASP A 156 -25.08 20.26 -5.19
N PRO A 157 -25.33 19.34 -6.18
CA PRO A 157 -24.27 18.45 -6.64
C PRO A 157 -23.12 19.21 -7.32
N ALA A 158 -23.40 20.37 -7.90
CA ALA A 158 -22.40 21.20 -8.57
C ALA A 158 -21.45 21.84 -7.54
N ALA A 159 -22.00 22.36 -6.45
CA ALA A 159 -21.20 22.89 -5.35
C ALA A 159 -20.41 21.80 -4.62
N ALA A 160 -21.00 20.62 -4.40
CA ALA A 160 -20.30 19.48 -3.80
C ALA A 160 -19.12 19.02 -4.68
N GLU A 161 -19.33 18.98 -6.00
CA GLU A 161 -18.28 18.62 -6.96
C GLU A 161 -17.15 19.66 -6.99
N GLU A 162 -17.47 20.94 -6.90
CA GLU A 162 -16.47 22.00 -6.84
C GLU A 162 -15.59 21.87 -5.60
N PHE A 163 -16.19 21.68 -4.43
CA PHE A 163 -15.43 21.44 -3.19
C PHE A 163 -14.61 20.16 -3.25
N PHE A 164 -15.12 19.08 -3.84
CA PHE A 164 -14.37 17.84 -4.04
C PHE A 164 -13.17 18.07 -4.95
N ARG A 165 -13.34 18.77 -6.05
CA ARG A 165 -12.26 19.07 -7.01
C ARG A 165 -11.18 19.95 -6.37
N ALA A 166 -11.58 20.94 -5.57
CA ALA A 166 -10.66 21.75 -4.81
C ALA A 166 -9.90 20.92 -3.75
N ALA A 167 -10.58 19.99 -3.08
CA ALA A 167 -9.95 19.09 -2.12
C ALA A 167 -8.92 18.15 -2.79
N SER A 168 -9.28 17.56 -3.94
CA SER A 168 -8.40 16.68 -4.70
C SER A 168 -7.16 17.40 -5.23
N ALA A 169 -7.25 18.67 -5.56
CA ALA A 169 -6.11 19.48 -5.98
C ALA A 169 -5.15 19.80 -4.82
N LEU A 170 -5.65 19.88 -3.59
CA LEU A 170 -4.84 20.08 -2.39
C LEU A 170 -4.19 18.76 -1.90
N ASP A 171 -4.81 17.64 -2.21
CA ASP A 171 -4.39 16.31 -1.79
C ASP A 171 -3.40 15.72 -2.81
N ASP A 172 -2.23 16.34 -2.89
CA ASP A 172 -1.14 16.01 -3.81
C ASP A 172 0.00 15.21 -3.14
N GLY A 173 -0.21 14.75 -1.90
CA GLY A 173 0.78 14.04 -1.10
C GLY A 173 1.68 14.94 -0.26
N ASP A 174 1.57 16.28 -0.34
CA ASP A 174 2.31 17.19 0.55
C ASP A 174 1.68 17.18 1.96
N PRO A 175 2.42 16.74 3.01
CA PRO A 175 1.90 16.70 4.37
C PRO A 175 1.39 18.07 4.88
N ARG A 176 1.96 19.18 4.37
CA ARG A 176 1.54 20.53 4.75
C ARG A 176 0.16 20.91 4.24
N LYS A 177 -0.30 20.25 3.17
CA LYS A 177 -1.61 20.49 2.55
C LYS A 177 -2.70 19.56 3.06
N GLN A 178 -2.37 18.46 3.72
CA GLN A 178 -3.33 17.45 4.18
C GLN A 178 -4.46 18.05 5.04
N ALA A 179 -4.14 18.96 5.95
CA ALA A 179 -5.16 19.60 6.78
C ALA A 179 -6.13 20.49 5.97
N ALA A 180 -5.64 21.12 4.90
CA ALA A 180 -6.47 21.92 4.00
C ALA A 180 -7.35 21.02 3.11
N ALA A 181 -6.78 19.92 2.58
CA ALA A 181 -7.51 18.90 1.81
C ALA A 181 -8.63 18.28 2.67
N SER A 182 -8.33 17.89 3.91
CA SER A 182 -9.33 17.34 4.85
C SER A 182 -10.49 18.31 5.08
N ARG A 183 -10.21 19.59 5.29
CA ARG A 183 -11.29 20.60 5.43
C ARG A 183 -12.12 20.73 4.17
N ALA A 184 -11.49 20.70 3.00
CA ALA A 184 -12.20 20.83 1.73
C ALA A 184 -13.08 19.58 1.45
N TYR A 185 -12.61 18.36 1.72
CA TYR A 185 -13.45 17.16 1.63
C TYR A 185 -14.63 17.22 2.61
N ARG A 186 -14.42 17.66 3.86
CA ARG A 186 -15.54 17.84 4.81
C ARG A 186 -16.56 18.83 4.29
N ARG A 187 -16.11 19.92 3.66
CA ARG A 187 -17.03 20.90 3.07
C ARG A 187 -17.85 20.32 1.90
N ALA A 188 -17.24 19.48 1.06
CA ALA A 188 -17.98 18.74 0.06
C ALA A 188 -19.06 17.85 0.69
N LEU A 189 -18.74 17.17 1.83
CA LEU A 189 -19.66 16.31 2.56
C LEU A 189 -20.73 17.07 3.36
N GLU A 190 -20.53 18.33 3.68
CA GLU A 190 -21.57 19.20 4.25
C GLU A 190 -22.66 19.51 3.21
N VAL A 191 -22.27 19.61 1.93
CA VAL A 191 -23.20 19.88 0.81
C VAL A 191 -23.83 18.57 0.32
N ASP A 192 -23.03 17.50 0.14
CA ASP A 192 -23.52 16.16 -0.20
C ASP A 192 -22.94 15.11 0.76
N PRO A 193 -23.70 14.74 1.80
CA PRO A 193 -23.26 13.74 2.77
C PRO A 193 -23.04 12.33 2.19
N CYS A 194 -23.55 12.06 1.00
CA CYS A 194 -23.46 10.77 0.32
C CYS A 194 -22.40 10.76 -0.80
N LEU A 195 -21.57 11.77 -0.90
CA LEU A 195 -20.51 11.85 -1.90
C LEU A 195 -19.40 10.85 -1.60
N VAL A 196 -19.57 9.60 -2.09
CA VAL A 196 -18.67 8.47 -1.79
C VAL A 196 -17.20 8.77 -2.09
N PRO A 197 -16.82 9.38 -3.23
CA PRO A 197 -15.42 9.73 -3.47
C PRO A 197 -14.81 10.65 -2.42
N ALA A 198 -15.58 11.61 -1.91
CA ALA A 198 -15.10 12.51 -0.85
C ALA A 198 -14.93 11.77 0.48
N ILE A 199 -15.82 10.83 0.81
CA ILE A 199 -15.72 10.01 2.01
C ILE A 199 -14.45 9.16 1.94
N ILE A 200 -14.19 8.49 0.82
CA ILE A 200 -13.02 7.62 0.65
C ILE A 200 -11.72 8.43 0.72
N ASN A 201 -11.64 9.56 0.01
CA ASN A 201 -10.42 10.36 0.05
C ASN A 201 -10.19 11.00 1.42
N LEU A 202 -11.25 11.37 2.16
CA LEU A 202 -11.11 11.80 3.55
C LEU A 202 -10.63 10.65 4.45
N ALA A 203 -11.11 9.43 4.22
CA ALA A 203 -10.63 8.24 4.93
C ALA A 203 -9.16 7.95 4.63
N ASN A 204 -8.73 8.12 3.36
CA ASN A 204 -7.33 7.99 2.95
C ASN A 204 -6.42 8.97 3.71
N LEU A 205 -6.87 10.22 3.90
CA LEU A 205 -6.13 11.21 4.70
C LEU A 205 -6.04 10.81 6.17
N HIS A 206 -7.12 10.27 6.76
CA HIS A 206 -7.08 9.74 8.13
C HIS A 206 -6.14 8.54 8.22
N TYR A 207 -6.19 7.61 7.26
CA TYR A 207 -5.31 6.47 7.18
C TYR A 207 -3.82 6.88 7.12
N SER A 208 -3.48 7.84 6.24
CA SER A 208 -2.10 8.36 6.12
C SER A 208 -1.58 9.07 7.38
N GLN A 209 -2.49 9.49 8.26
CA GLN A 209 -2.20 10.10 9.57
C GLN A 209 -2.23 9.08 10.71
N GLU A 210 -2.35 7.79 10.42
CA GLU A 210 -2.46 6.69 11.40
C GLU A 210 -3.72 6.78 12.29
N HIS A 211 -4.73 7.56 11.88
CA HIS A 211 -6.03 7.64 12.53
C HIS A 211 -6.92 6.49 12.03
N LEU A 212 -6.50 5.25 12.35
CA LEU A 212 -7.11 4.04 11.81
C LEU A 212 -8.60 3.87 12.17
N PRO A 213 -9.06 4.17 13.42
CA PRO A 213 -10.49 4.07 13.74
C PRO A 213 -11.37 5.02 12.93
N GLU A 214 -10.90 6.26 12.69
CA GLU A 214 -11.62 7.24 11.88
C GLU A 214 -11.66 6.84 10.40
N ALA A 215 -10.55 6.29 9.89
CA ALA A 215 -10.49 5.77 8.53
C ALA A 215 -11.45 4.58 8.36
N GLU A 216 -11.46 3.61 9.30
CA GLU A 216 -12.38 2.46 9.33
C GLU A 216 -13.83 2.93 9.23
N ALA A 217 -14.28 3.83 10.11
CA ALA A 217 -15.64 4.34 10.13
C ALA A 217 -16.06 5.04 8.82
N LEU A 218 -15.14 5.76 8.18
CA LEU A 218 -15.40 6.40 6.90
C LEU A 218 -15.49 5.40 5.74
N TYR A 219 -14.62 4.39 5.70
CA TYR A 219 -14.72 3.33 4.68
C TYR A 219 -15.99 2.49 4.86
N GLU A 220 -16.36 2.14 6.09
CA GLU A 220 -17.63 1.48 6.36
C GLU A 220 -18.83 2.31 5.86
N ARG A 221 -18.80 3.63 6.11
CA ARG A 221 -19.83 4.53 5.59
C ARG A 221 -19.86 4.55 4.06
N ALA A 222 -18.69 4.59 3.40
CA ALA A 222 -18.60 4.57 1.94
C ALA A 222 -19.19 3.28 1.37
N ILE A 223 -18.82 2.12 1.92
CA ILE A 223 -19.34 0.79 1.54
C ILE A 223 -20.84 0.69 1.81
N GLY A 224 -21.34 1.27 2.90
CA GLY A 224 -22.76 1.30 3.21
C GLY A 224 -23.59 2.13 2.23
N ILE A 225 -23.00 3.16 1.62
CA ILE A 225 -23.64 4.00 0.59
C ILE A 225 -23.56 3.33 -0.79
N ASP A 226 -22.36 2.88 -1.16
CA ASP A 226 -22.11 2.20 -2.44
C ASP A 226 -21.21 0.98 -2.22
N PRO A 227 -21.79 -0.22 -2.13
CA PRO A 227 -21.04 -1.47 -1.93
C PRO A 227 -20.20 -1.89 -3.15
N SER A 228 -20.37 -1.25 -4.30
CA SER A 228 -19.69 -1.62 -5.56
C SER A 228 -18.34 -0.93 -5.75
N VAL A 229 -17.93 -0.06 -4.86
CA VAL A 229 -16.65 0.67 -4.92
C VAL A 229 -15.54 -0.20 -4.36
N PHE A 230 -14.76 -0.82 -5.26
CA PHE A 230 -13.70 -1.75 -4.86
C PHE A 230 -12.58 -1.07 -4.05
N GLU A 231 -12.31 0.21 -4.29
CA GLU A 231 -11.30 1.00 -3.57
C GLU A 231 -11.62 1.09 -2.07
N ALA A 232 -12.90 1.23 -1.71
CA ALA A 232 -13.31 1.26 -0.31
C ALA A 232 -13.05 -0.08 0.39
N HIS A 233 -13.36 -1.19 -0.27
CA HIS A 233 -13.07 -2.53 0.26
C HIS A 233 -11.57 -2.78 0.38
N PHE A 234 -10.79 -2.39 -0.65
CA PHE A 234 -9.34 -2.53 -0.63
C PHE A 234 -8.71 -1.74 0.53
N ASN A 235 -9.06 -0.47 0.65
CA ASN A 235 -8.52 0.40 1.69
C ASN A 235 -8.96 -0.03 3.10
N MET A 236 -10.19 -0.55 3.26
CA MET A 236 -10.62 -1.20 4.49
C MET A 236 -9.74 -2.42 4.82
N GLY A 237 -9.38 -3.20 3.81
CA GLY A 237 -8.42 -4.31 3.95
C GLY A 237 -7.07 -3.84 4.49
N ASN A 238 -6.57 -2.69 4.02
CA ASN A 238 -5.33 -2.09 4.51
C ASN A 238 -5.45 -1.71 6.00
N VAL A 239 -6.56 -1.07 6.39
CA VAL A 239 -6.82 -0.73 7.80
C VAL A 239 -6.82 -1.98 8.68
N TYR A 240 -7.57 -3.02 8.29
CA TYR A 240 -7.62 -4.28 9.05
C TYR A 240 -6.27 -4.97 9.12
N HIS A 241 -5.51 -4.92 8.02
CA HIS A 241 -4.17 -5.49 7.97
C HIS A 241 -3.24 -4.80 8.97
N ASP A 242 -3.26 -3.45 9.04
CA ASP A 242 -2.42 -2.66 9.95
C ASP A 242 -2.85 -2.81 11.41
N LEU A 243 -4.14 -3.05 11.66
CA LEU A 243 -4.67 -3.40 12.98
C LEU A 243 -4.34 -4.87 13.38
N GLY A 244 -3.72 -5.67 12.50
CA GLY A 244 -3.46 -7.09 12.75
C GLY A 244 -4.70 -7.99 12.64
N ARG A 245 -5.83 -7.46 12.19
CA ARG A 245 -7.11 -8.18 11.99
C ARG A 245 -7.09 -8.91 10.64
N LEU A 246 -6.19 -9.90 10.52
CA LEU A 246 -5.82 -10.49 9.24
C LEU A 246 -6.95 -11.23 8.52
N GLU A 247 -7.87 -11.87 9.24
CA GLU A 247 -9.02 -12.55 8.60
C GLU A 247 -9.99 -11.54 7.99
N GLU A 248 -10.19 -10.40 8.65
CA GLU A 248 -11.03 -9.31 8.15
C GLU A 248 -10.36 -8.61 6.98
N ALA A 249 -9.04 -8.40 7.02
CA ALA A 249 -8.26 -7.90 5.90
C ALA A 249 -8.39 -8.81 4.66
N ARG A 250 -8.26 -10.13 4.86
CA ARG A 250 -8.47 -11.12 3.80
C ARG A 250 -9.85 -10.97 3.16
N ALA A 251 -10.90 -10.94 3.99
CA ALA A 251 -12.27 -10.83 3.51
C ALA A 251 -12.52 -9.53 2.72
N ALA A 252 -11.92 -8.42 3.17
CA ALA A 252 -12.02 -7.13 2.52
C ALA A 252 -11.29 -7.10 1.17
N TYR A 253 -10.06 -7.64 1.08
CA TYR A 253 -9.36 -7.78 -0.20
C TYR A 253 -10.07 -8.72 -1.18
N GLU A 254 -10.61 -9.83 -0.69
CA GLU A 254 -11.45 -10.72 -1.52
C GLU A 254 -12.70 -10.00 -2.04
N ALA A 255 -13.32 -9.12 -1.23
CA ALA A 255 -14.43 -8.29 -1.68
C ALA A 255 -14.01 -7.31 -2.78
N ALA A 256 -12.88 -6.64 -2.61
CA ALA A 256 -12.33 -5.76 -3.65
C ALA A 256 -12.06 -6.51 -4.96
N LEU A 257 -11.48 -7.71 -4.89
CA LEU A 257 -11.18 -8.55 -6.05
C LEU A 257 -12.43 -9.14 -6.72
N ARG A 258 -13.52 -9.36 -5.99
CA ARG A 258 -14.81 -9.72 -6.62
C ARG A 258 -15.36 -8.59 -7.49
N LEU A 259 -15.10 -7.34 -7.12
CA LEU A 259 -15.54 -6.15 -7.83
C LEU A 259 -14.58 -5.76 -8.97
N ASN A 260 -13.29 -5.88 -8.73
CA ASN A 260 -12.22 -5.64 -9.70
C ASN A 260 -11.17 -6.77 -9.67
N PRO A 261 -11.36 -7.84 -10.49
CA PRO A 261 -10.44 -8.99 -10.50
C PRO A 261 -9.04 -8.69 -11.04
N ASP A 262 -8.86 -7.55 -11.69
CA ASP A 262 -7.58 -7.17 -12.31
C ASP A 262 -6.84 -6.10 -11.50
N TYR A 263 -7.20 -5.92 -10.23
CA TYR A 263 -6.52 -4.98 -9.35
C TYR A 263 -5.27 -5.63 -8.74
N ALA A 264 -4.11 -5.33 -9.30
CA ALA A 264 -2.83 -5.97 -8.96
C ALA A 264 -2.47 -5.81 -7.48
N GLU A 265 -2.65 -4.61 -6.92
CA GLU A 265 -2.35 -4.31 -5.53
C GLU A 265 -3.17 -5.18 -4.56
N ALA A 266 -4.44 -5.40 -4.86
CA ALA A 266 -5.28 -6.26 -4.03
C ALA A 266 -4.81 -7.72 -4.05
N HIS A 267 -4.35 -8.23 -5.20
CA HIS A 267 -3.73 -9.55 -5.28
C HIS A 267 -2.46 -9.62 -4.44
N PHE A 268 -1.61 -8.60 -4.50
CA PHE A 268 -0.39 -8.53 -3.71
C PHE A 268 -0.71 -8.56 -2.21
N TYR A 269 -1.57 -7.66 -1.73
CA TYR A 269 -1.88 -7.54 -0.30
C TYR A 269 -2.63 -8.77 0.23
N LEU A 270 -3.52 -9.36 -0.59
CA LEU A 270 -4.18 -10.62 -0.23
C LEU A 270 -3.18 -11.76 -0.12
N ALA A 271 -2.24 -11.88 -1.06
CA ALA A 271 -1.21 -12.90 -1.01
C ALA A 271 -0.34 -12.76 0.25
N VAL A 272 0.09 -11.55 0.58
CA VAL A 272 0.85 -11.26 1.81
C VAL A 272 0.03 -11.61 3.05
N THR A 273 -1.25 -11.23 3.09
CA THR A 273 -2.15 -11.55 4.21
C THR A 273 -2.31 -13.06 4.40
N LEU A 274 -2.48 -13.81 3.31
CA LEU A 274 -2.57 -15.26 3.33
C LEU A 274 -1.27 -15.93 3.81
N GLU A 275 -0.10 -15.40 3.43
CA GLU A 275 1.18 -15.87 3.97
C GLU A 275 1.26 -15.65 5.48
N LYS A 276 0.83 -14.49 5.97
CA LYS A 276 0.76 -14.20 7.42
C LYS A 276 -0.16 -15.17 8.16
N LEU A 277 -1.28 -15.54 7.56
CA LEU A 277 -2.22 -16.51 8.10
C LEU A 277 -1.73 -17.97 7.99
N GLY A 278 -0.53 -18.21 7.43
CA GLY A 278 0.01 -19.56 7.20
C GLY A 278 -0.68 -20.31 6.05
N ARG A 279 -1.49 -19.62 5.24
CA ARG A 279 -2.26 -20.19 4.12
C ARG A 279 -1.51 -20.08 2.79
N SER A 280 -0.24 -20.47 2.80
CA SER A 280 0.68 -20.31 1.66
C SER A 280 0.21 -20.99 0.37
N GLN A 281 -0.58 -22.06 0.47
CA GLN A 281 -1.12 -22.73 -0.72
C GLN A 281 -2.16 -21.84 -1.44
N GLN A 282 -2.94 -21.07 -0.67
CA GLN A 282 -3.94 -20.16 -1.23
C GLN A 282 -3.27 -18.90 -1.81
N SER A 283 -2.18 -18.42 -1.20
CA SER A 283 -1.48 -17.22 -1.67
C SER A 283 -0.84 -17.36 -3.04
N ARG A 284 -0.45 -18.60 -3.46
CA ARG A 284 0.25 -18.87 -4.74
C ARG A 284 -0.50 -18.33 -5.96
N GLY A 285 -1.82 -18.51 -5.99
CA GLY A 285 -2.65 -18.02 -7.09
C GLY A 285 -2.62 -16.50 -7.21
N HIS A 286 -2.65 -15.81 -6.07
CA HIS A 286 -2.61 -14.36 -6.01
C HIS A 286 -1.23 -13.80 -6.36
N TRP A 287 -0.14 -14.44 -5.94
CA TRP A 287 1.21 -14.08 -6.36
C TRP A 287 1.40 -14.18 -7.88
N ARG A 288 0.90 -15.27 -8.50
CA ARG A 288 0.94 -15.43 -9.96
C ARG A 288 0.13 -14.35 -10.66
N ARG A 289 -1.08 -14.07 -10.16
CA ARG A 289 -1.94 -13.03 -10.76
C ARG A 289 -1.33 -11.65 -10.64
N TYR A 290 -0.74 -11.30 -9.50
CA TYR A 290 0.01 -10.05 -9.33
C TYR A 290 1.11 -9.91 -10.39
N LYS A 291 1.91 -10.97 -10.61
CA LYS A 291 2.98 -10.97 -11.61
C LYS A 291 2.46 -10.76 -13.04
N GLU A 292 1.31 -11.35 -13.36
CA GLU A 292 0.66 -11.17 -14.67
C GLU A 292 0.16 -9.74 -14.89
N LEU A 293 -0.46 -9.16 -13.85
CA LEU A 293 -1.07 -7.83 -13.92
C LEU A 293 -0.06 -6.68 -13.83
N ALA A 294 1.03 -6.89 -13.13
CA ALA A 294 2.09 -5.90 -12.90
C ALA A 294 3.47 -6.49 -13.24
N PRO A 295 3.78 -6.79 -14.52
CA PRO A 295 5.03 -7.45 -14.92
C PRO A 295 6.28 -6.63 -14.59
N ASP A 296 6.17 -5.31 -14.52
CA ASP A 296 7.23 -4.37 -14.13
C ASP A 296 7.10 -3.91 -12.67
N GLY A 297 6.22 -4.57 -11.89
CA GLY A 297 5.96 -4.24 -10.51
C GLY A 297 7.17 -4.48 -9.60
N GLU A 298 7.25 -3.69 -8.54
CA GLU A 298 8.37 -3.74 -7.56
C GLU A 298 8.60 -5.13 -6.96
N TRP A 299 7.55 -5.97 -6.87
CA TRP A 299 7.56 -7.26 -6.18
C TRP A 299 7.51 -8.48 -7.11
N VAL A 300 7.68 -8.29 -8.42
CA VAL A 300 7.54 -9.36 -9.44
C VAL A 300 8.49 -10.53 -9.20
N GLN A 301 9.75 -10.23 -8.86
CA GLN A 301 10.73 -11.29 -8.60
C GLN A 301 10.34 -12.11 -7.36
N LEU A 302 9.93 -11.41 -6.30
CA LEU A 302 9.45 -12.05 -5.09
C LEU A 302 8.17 -12.86 -5.34
N ALA A 303 7.23 -12.31 -6.10
CA ALA A 303 6.01 -12.99 -6.51
C ALA A 303 6.28 -14.27 -7.31
N SER A 304 7.37 -14.32 -8.07
CA SER A 304 7.79 -15.52 -8.76
C SER A 304 8.21 -16.63 -7.79
N GLU A 305 8.96 -16.30 -6.73
CA GLU A 305 9.40 -17.27 -5.72
C GLU A 305 8.25 -17.82 -4.86
N PHE A 306 7.24 -16.98 -4.59
CA PHE A 306 6.08 -17.38 -3.78
C PHE A 306 4.94 -18.00 -4.60
N GLY A 307 4.95 -17.79 -5.92
CA GLY A 307 3.95 -18.32 -6.86
C GLY A 307 4.21 -19.77 -7.29
N GLU A 308 5.43 -20.27 -7.04
CA GLU A 308 5.82 -21.68 -7.27
C GLU A 308 5.33 -22.58 -6.11
#